data_097f524e4973bab88a209201e0eddcec
#
_entry.id   097f524e4973bab88a209201e0eddcec
#
_cell.length_a   1.000
_cell.length_b   1.000
_cell.length_c   1.000
_cell.angle_alpha   90.00
_cell.angle_beta   90.00
_cell.angle_gamma   90.00
#
_symmetry.space_group_name_H-M   'P 1'
#
loop_
_entity.id
_entity.type
_entity.pdbx_description
1 polymer ?
#
loop_
_entity_poly.entity_id
_entity_poly.type
_entity_poly.pdbx_seq_one_letter_code
_entity_poly.pdbx_strand_id
1 'polypeptide(L)'
;MTSSVSNTQLNLRIISIVVFTCICYLSIGLPLAVLPGYIHYQLGYSTLIAGVVISLQYISTLFSRPHAGRYTDIWGPKKVVSLGIVCCLLSGLFTLGAVALQSVPLLAISALLIGRIFLGVGESFTATGATLWGIKTVGAIQGSAWKTEIIPR
;
A
#
# COMPACT_ATOMS: atom_id res chain seq x y z
N MET A 1 -32.08 2.13 22.26
CA MET A 1 -30.86 2.88 22.58
C MET A 1 -30.05 2.97 21.31
N THR A 2 -30.24 4.02 20.53
CA THR A 2 -29.44 4.30 19.32
C THR A 2 -28.19 5.04 19.77
N SER A 3 -27.07 4.33 19.83
CA SER A 3 -25.76 4.96 20.06
C SER A 3 -25.46 5.88 18.87
N SER A 4 -25.68 7.17 19.04
CA SER A 4 -25.10 8.18 18.17
C SER A 4 -23.59 7.94 18.18
N VAL A 5 -23.06 7.48 17.05
CA VAL A 5 -21.62 7.38 16.88
C VAL A 5 -21.08 8.79 17.12
N SER A 6 -20.39 9.00 18.23
CA SER A 6 -19.84 10.30 18.59
C SER A 6 -18.99 10.79 17.43
N ASN A 7 -19.12 12.08 17.06
CA ASN A 7 -18.28 12.73 16.04
C ASN A 7 -16.79 12.48 16.30
N THR A 8 -16.40 12.32 17.55
CA THR A 8 -15.06 11.96 17.98
C THR A 8 -14.62 10.57 17.49
N GLN A 9 -15.52 9.55 17.55
CA GLN A 9 -15.18 8.21 17.05
C GLN A 9 -15.08 8.17 15.53
N LEU A 10 -15.89 8.95 14.82
CA LEU A 10 -15.80 9.11 13.37
C LEU A 10 -14.47 9.76 12.99
N ASN A 11 -14.13 10.86 13.65
CA ASN A 11 -12.86 11.57 13.39
C ASN A 11 -11.64 10.69 13.67
N LEU A 12 -11.65 9.91 14.76
CA LEU A 12 -10.55 8.98 15.08
C LEU A 12 -10.37 7.91 14.00
N ARG A 13 -11.48 7.37 13.45
CA ARG A 13 -11.41 6.39 12.35
C ARG A 13 -10.87 7.01 11.06
N ILE A 14 -11.31 8.20 10.72
CA ILE A 14 -10.81 8.93 9.54
C ILE A 14 -9.32 9.23 9.70
N ILE A 15 -8.91 9.74 10.85
CA ILE A 15 -7.49 10.01 11.16
C ILE A 15 -6.66 8.74 11.05
N SER A 16 -7.14 7.61 11.58
CA SER A 16 -6.43 6.33 11.49
C SER A 16 -6.22 5.89 10.04
N ILE A 17 -7.23 6.04 9.17
CA ILE A 17 -7.12 5.70 7.74
C ILE A 17 -6.12 6.64 7.04
N VAL A 18 -6.16 7.94 7.34
CA VAL A 18 -5.25 8.93 6.76
C VAL A 18 -3.80 8.67 7.18
N VAL A 19 -3.55 8.42 8.46
CA VAL A 19 -2.22 8.10 8.99
C VAL A 19 -1.68 6.81 8.37
N PHE A 20 -2.51 5.77 8.29
CA PHE A 20 -2.14 4.52 7.63
C PHE A 20 -1.75 4.73 6.15
N THR A 21 -2.55 5.51 5.43
CA THR A 21 -2.28 5.85 4.03
C THR A 21 -0.97 6.64 3.90
N CYS A 22 -0.74 7.60 4.80
CA CYS A 22 0.50 8.38 4.84
C CYS A 22 1.73 7.48 5.06
N ILE A 23 1.66 6.53 5.99
CA ILE A 23 2.74 5.56 6.23
C ILE A 23 3.01 4.70 4.99
N CYS A 24 1.96 4.25 4.30
CA CYS A 24 2.11 3.50 3.05
C CYS A 24 2.84 4.32 1.98
N TYR A 25 2.46 5.58 1.76
CA TYR A 25 3.14 6.44 0.79
C TYR A 25 4.58 6.79 1.20
N LEU A 26 4.83 6.95 2.48
CA LEU A 26 6.20 7.15 3.00
C LEU A 26 7.08 5.93 2.69
N SER A 27 6.55 4.72 2.86
CA SER A 27 7.25 3.46 2.54
C SER A 27 7.60 3.32 1.07
N ILE A 28 6.88 4.01 0.18
CA ILE A 28 7.15 4.07 -1.25
C ILE A 28 8.18 5.17 -1.56
N GLY A 29 7.98 6.35 -0.97
CA GLY A 29 8.79 7.54 -1.24
C GLY A 29 10.23 7.43 -0.74
N LEU A 30 10.46 6.85 0.45
CA LEU A 30 11.79 6.69 1.01
C LEU A 30 12.73 5.88 0.11
N PRO A 31 12.37 4.66 -0.34
CA PRO A 31 13.21 3.92 -1.25
C PRO A 31 13.40 4.60 -2.60
N LEU A 32 12.40 5.34 -3.09
CA LEU A 32 12.51 6.07 -4.36
C LEU A 32 13.62 7.12 -4.30
N ALA A 33 13.79 7.78 -3.16
CA ALA A 33 14.83 8.79 -2.96
C ALA A 33 16.23 8.16 -2.79
N VAL A 34 16.33 7.01 -2.13
CA VAL A 34 17.61 6.39 -1.75
C VAL A 34 18.14 5.42 -2.82
N LEU A 35 17.23 4.72 -3.51
CA LEU A 35 17.59 3.61 -4.39
C LEU A 35 18.51 3.99 -5.56
N PRO A 36 18.32 5.13 -6.25
CA PRO A 36 19.22 5.51 -7.35
C PRO A 36 20.66 5.65 -6.87
N GLY A 37 20.86 6.29 -5.71
CA GLY A 37 22.19 6.44 -5.11
C GLY A 37 22.78 5.10 -4.68
N TYR A 38 22.01 4.24 -4.05
CA TYR A 38 22.47 2.91 -3.64
C TYR A 38 22.89 2.04 -4.83
N ILE A 39 22.09 1.98 -5.90
CA ILE A 39 22.38 1.18 -7.08
C ILE A 39 23.61 1.72 -7.82
N HIS A 40 23.77 3.05 -7.89
CA HIS A 40 24.88 3.65 -8.60
C HIS A 40 26.18 3.60 -7.80
N TYR A 41 26.20 4.07 -6.54
CA TYR A 41 27.42 4.22 -5.75
C TYR A 41 27.84 2.95 -5.02
N GLN A 42 26.91 2.12 -4.57
CA GLN A 42 27.24 0.91 -3.82
C GLN A 42 27.33 -0.34 -4.69
N LEU A 43 26.43 -0.51 -5.64
CA LEU A 43 26.39 -1.67 -6.51
C LEU A 43 27.17 -1.48 -7.82
N GLY A 44 27.59 -0.25 -8.16
CA GLY A 44 28.38 0.06 -9.37
C GLY A 44 27.58 0.01 -10.67
N TYR A 45 26.24 -0.02 -10.62
CA TYR A 45 25.42 -0.04 -11.81
C TYR A 45 25.08 1.36 -12.33
N SER A 46 24.68 1.44 -13.60
CA SER A 46 24.29 2.72 -14.22
C SER A 46 22.95 3.23 -13.66
N THR A 47 22.75 4.54 -13.71
CA THR A 47 21.50 5.21 -13.34
C THR A 47 20.31 4.69 -14.15
N LEU A 48 20.53 4.18 -15.37
CA LEU A 48 19.52 3.57 -16.19
C LEU A 48 18.95 2.30 -15.52
N ILE A 49 19.80 1.47 -14.94
CA ILE A 49 19.36 0.27 -14.20
C ILE A 49 18.54 0.67 -12.97
N ALA A 50 18.93 1.72 -12.28
CA ALA A 50 18.12 2.26 -11.17
C ALA A 50 16.72 2.68 -11.65
N GLY A 51 16.63 3.33 -12.81
CA GLY A 51 15.36 3.67 -13.45
C GLY A 51 14.50 2.45 -13.77
N VAL A 52 15.09 1.37 -14.30
CA VAL A 52 14.39 0.10 -14.58
C VAL A 52 13.84 -0.52 -13.31
N VAL A 53 14.65 -0.58 -12.23
CA VAL A 53 14.22 -1.12 -10.93
C VAL A 53 13.02 -0.35 -10.38
N ILE A 54 13.02 0.97 -10.48
CA ILE A 54 11.93 1.83 -10.03
C ILE A 54 10.69 1.63 -10.93
N SER A 55 10.87 1.64 -12.24
CA SER A 55 9.78 1.49 -13.21
C SER A 55 9.05 0.15 -13.03
N LEU A 56 9.74 -0.91 -12.66
CA LEU A 56 9.16 -2.23 -12.44
C LEU A 56 8.10 -2.21 -11.33
N GLN A 57 8.28 -1.42 -10.28
CA GLN A 57 7.26 -1.21 -9.24
C GLN A 57 5.98 -0.64 -9.84
N TYR A 58 6.07 0.43 -10.62
CA TYR A 58 4.90 1.07 -11.21
C TYR A 58 4.18 0.17 -12.23
N ILE A 59 4.95 -0.57 -13.01
CA ILE A 59 4.40 -1.60 -13.93
C ILE A 59 3.62 -2.64 -13.13
N SER A 60 4.21 -3.17 -12.05
CA SER A 60 3.55 -4.13 -11.16
C SER A 60 2.28 -3.56 -10.53
N THR A 61 2.31 -2.30 -10.08
CA THR A 61 1.13 -1.59 -9.55
C THR A 61 0.03 -1.50 -10.60
N LEU A 62 0.38 -1.12 -11.83
CA LEU A 62 -0.59 -0.98 -12.92
C LEU A 62 -1.31 -2.28 -13.23
N PHE A 63 -0.57 -3.38 -13.39
CA PHE A 63 -1.15 -4.69 -13.68
C PHE A 63 -1.93 -5.30 -12.50
N SER A 64 -1.54 -5.00 -11.27
CA SER A 64 -2.23 -5.54 -10.09
C SER A 64 -3.49 -4.75 -9.69
N ARG A 65 -3.69 -3.50 -10.13
CA ARG A 65 -4.87 -2.68 -9.79
C ARG A 65 -6.22 -3.31 -10.15
N PRO A 66 -6.44 -3.86 -11.38
CA PRO A 66 -7.70 -4.52 -11.70
C PRO A 66 -7.99 -5.72 -10.81
N HIS A 67 -6.95 -6.49 -10.47
CA HIS A 67 -7.05 -7.64 -9.58
C HIS A 67 -7.38 -7.21 -8.15
N ALA A 68 -6.73 -6.14 -7.64
CA ALA A 68 -7.00 -5.59 -6.33
C ALA A 68 -8.46 -5.13 -6.19
N GLY A 69 -9.03 -4.47 -7.19
CA GLY A 69 -10.45 -4.11 -7.23
C GLY A 69 -11.34 -5.35 -7.12
N ARG A 70 -11.16 -6.31 -8.00
CA ARG A 70 -11.95 -7.55 -8.03
C ARG A 70 -11.86 -8.35 -6.73
N TYR A 71 -10.66 -8.52 -6.16
CA TYR A 71 -10.49 -9.22 -4.90
C TYR A 71 -11.11 -8.45 -3.72
N THR A 72 -11.09 -7.11 -3.76
CA THR A 72 -11.72 -6.29 -2.74
C THR A 72 -13.24 -6.46 -2.72
N ASP A 73 -13.87 -6.65 -3.89
CA ASP A 73 -15.30 -6.93 -3.99
C ASP A 73 -15.66 -8.35 -3.52
N ILE A 74 -14.83 -9.36 -3.82
CA ILE A 74 -15.09 -10.77 -3.50
C ILE A 74 -14.75 -11.09 -2.04
N TRP A 75 -13.54 -10.73 -1.57
CA TRP A 75 -13.03 -11.10 -0.24
C TRP A 75 -13.27 -10.06 0.83
N GLY A 76 -13.66 -8.86 0.40
CA GLY A 76 -13.85 -7.70 1.27
C GLY A 76 -12.56 -6.92 1.52
N PRO A 77 -12.70 -5.61 1.83
CA PRO A 77 -11.57 -4.68 1.89
C PRO A 77 -10.53 -5.03 2.95
N LYS A 78 -10.94 -5.54 4.11
CA LYS A 78 -10.02 -5.87 5.21
C LYS A 78 -9.00 -6.95 4.83
N LYS A 79 -9.44 -8.04 4.18
CA LYS A 79 -8.56 -9.14 3.77
C LYS A 79 -7.58 -8.68 2.70
N VAL A 80 -8.03 -7.86 1.77
CA VAL A 80 -7.21 -7.33 0.68
C VAL A 80 -6.15 -6.38 1.21
N VAL A 81 -6.48 -5.50 2.16
CA VAL A 81 -5.49 -4.65 2.85
C VAL A 81 -4.45 -5.51 3.57
N SER A 82 -4.88 -6.54 4.31
CA SER A 82 -3.94 -7.44 5.00
C SER A 82 -2.98 -8.13 4.03
N LEU A 83 -3.49 -8.61 2.89
CA LEU A 83 -2.64 -9.21 1.85
C LEU A 83 -1.65 -8.19 1.28
N GLY A 84 -2.10 -6.96 1.03
CA GLY A 84 -1.23 -5.87 0.57
C GLY A 84 -0.10 -5.57 1.56
N ILE A 85 -0.41 -5.53 2.86
CA ILE A 85 0.60 -5.33 3.91
C ILE A 85 1.63 -6.46 3.92
N VAL A 86 1.21 -7.71 3.78
CA VAL A 86 2.14 -8.86 3.70
C VAL A 86 3.07 -8.72 2.49
N CYS A 87 2.56 -8.31 1.32
CA CYS A 87 3.39 -8.03 0.16
C CYS A 87 4.40 -6.88 0.41
N CYS A 88 3.99 -5.82 1.10
CA CYS A 88 4.89 -4.73 1.48
C CYS A 88 5.98 -5.20 2.45
N LEU A 89 5.65 -6.05 3.42
CA LEU A 89 6.63 -6.64 4.34
C LEU A 89 7.64 -7.50 3.58
N LEU A 90 7.19 -8.35 2.67
CA LEU A 90 8.08 -9.15 1.82
C LEU A 90 9.00 -8.26 0.98
N SER A 91 8.50 -7.17 0.41
CA SER A 91 9.32 -6.19 -0.30
C SER A 91 10.41 -5.61 0.59
N GLY A 92 10.07 -5.25 1.83
CA GLY A 92 11.04 -4.76 2.82
C GLY A 92 12.13 -5.80 3.11
N LEU A 93 11.75 -7.07 3.28
CA LEU A 93 12.70 -8.16 3.50
C LEU A 93 13.64 -8.37 2.30
N PHE A 94 13.13 -8.31 1.07
CA PHE A 94 13.96 -8.38 -0.13
C PHE A 94 14.91 -7.18 -0.25
N THR A 95 14.46 -5.99 0.14
CA THR A 95 15.31 -4.79 0.16
C THR A 95 16.43 -4.92 1.19
N LEU A 96 16.13 -5.40 2.41
CA LEU A 96 17.15 -5.71 3.42
C LEU A 96 18.10 -6.82 2.96
N GLY A 97 17.56 -7.86 2.33
CA GLY A 97 18.37 -8.93 1.73
C GLY A 97 19.34 -8.41 0.65
N ALA A 98 18.91 -7.45 -0.16
CA ALA A 98 19.78 -6.82 -1.15
C ALA A 98 20.93 -6.05 -0.51
N VAL A 99 20.70 -5.37 0.61
CA VAL A 99 21.75 -4.70 1.37
C VAL A 99 22.72 -5.71 1.99
N ALA A 100 22.23 -6.83 2.51
CA ALA A 100 23.07 -7.90 3.05
C ALA A 100 23.92 -8.58 1.97
N LEU A 101 23.42 -8.64 0.72
CA LEU A 101 24.07 -9.26 -0.42
C LEU A 101 24.87 -8.27 -1.29
N GLN A 102 25.19 -7.09 -0.78
CA GLN A 102 25.93 -6.06 -1.53
C GLN A 102 27.29 -6.53 -2.06
N SER A 103 27.91 -7.54 -1.43
CA SER A 103 29.17 -8.17 -1.90
C SER A 103 28.99 -8.92 -3.23
N VAL A 104 27.78 -9.26 -3.64
CA VAL A 104 27.45 -9.92 -4.90
C VAL A 104 26.41 -9.08 -5.63
N PRO A 105 26.84 -8.07 -6.43
CA PRO A 105 25.94 -7.08 -7.02
C PRO A 105 24.78 -7.67 -7.82
N LEU A 106 25.00 -8.80 -8.50
CA LEU A 106 23.96 -9.46 -9.29
C LEU A 106 22.84 -10.02 -8.42
N LEU A 107 23.15 -10.60 -7.27
CA LEU A 107 22.15 -11.09 -6.33
C LEU A 107 21.41 -9.93 -5.65
N ALA A 108 22.12 -8.86 -5.31
CA ALA A 108 21.55 -7.67 -4.72
C ALA A 108 20.51 -7.01 -5.66
N ILE A 109 20.85 -6.83 -6.96
CA ILE A 109 19.93 -6.25 -7.91
C ILE A 109 18.72 -7.15 -8.16
N SER A 110 18.93 -8.48 -8.22
CA SER A 110 17.82 -9.44 -8.37
C SER A 110 16.85 -9.39 -7.20
N ALA A 111 17.37 -9.32 -5.97
CA ALA A 111 16.54 -9.16 -4.77
C ALA A 111 15.76 -7.83 -4.80
N LEU A 112 16.37 -6.72 -5.24
CA LEU A 112 15.68 -5.44 -5.42
C LEU A 112 14.56 -5.54 -6.45
N LEU A 113 14.78 -6.16 -7.60
CA LEU A 113 13.77 -6.33 -8.65
C LEU A 113 12.54 -7.11 -8.12
N ILE A 114 12.78 -8.23 -7.44
CA ILE A 114 11.71 -9.03 -6.83
C ILE A 114 10.97 -8.20 -5.77
N GLY A 115 11.71 -7.52 -4.91
CA GLY A 115 11.14 -6.63 -3.89
C GLY A 115 10.25 -5.55 -4.50
N ARG A 116 10.62 -4.97 -5.66
CA ARG A 116 9.80 -3.96 -6.35
C ARG A 116 8.50 -4.52 -6.91
N ILE A 117 8.50 -5.75 -7.39
CA ILE A 117 7.26 -6.42 -7.83
C ILE A 117 6.31 -6.58 -6.64
N PHE A 118 6.81 -7.10 -5.50
CA PHE A 118 6.00 -7.26 -4.29
C PHE A 118 5.49 -5.91 -3.76
N LEU A 119 6.30 -4.85 -3.82
CA LEU A 119 5.89 -3.51 -3.38
C LEU A 119 4.74 -2.98 -4.26
N GLY A 120 4.85 -3.11 -5.58
CA GLY A 120 3.81 -2.65 -6.51
C GLY A 120 2.48 -3.38 -6.31
N VAL A 121 2.51 -4.70 -6.12
CA VAL A 121 1.32 -5.49 -5.77
C VAL A 121 0.76 -5.03 -4.42
N GLY A 122 1.61 -4.94 -3.39
CA GLY A 122 1.23 -4.55 -2.04
C GLY A 122 0.59 -3.17 -1.98
N GLU A 123 1.18 -2.19 -2.65
CA GLU A 123 0.64 -0.83 -2.80
C GLU A 123 -0.75 -0.84 -3.42
N SER A 124 -0.92 -1.55 -4.53
CA SER A 124 -2.19 -1.63 -5.25
C SER A 124 -3.31 -2.22 -4.39
N PHE A 125 -3.03 -3.33 -3.71
CA PHE A 125 -3.99 -4.01 -2.85
C PHE A 125 -4.33 -3.19 -1.61
N THR A 126 -3.33 -2.59 -0.97
CA THR A 126 -3.51 -1.76 0.22
C THR A 126 -4.30 -0.49 -0.10
N ALA A 127 -3.91 0.25 -1.14
CA ALA A 127 -4.57 1.50 -1.51
C ALA A 127 -6.03 1.28 -1.94
N THR A 128 -6.29 0.28 -2.80
CA THR A 128 -7.65 -0.03 -3.27
C THR A 128 -8.53 -0.52 -2.12
N GLY A 129 -8.02 -1.43 -1.29
CA GLY A 129 -8.75 -1.95 -0.14
C GLY A 129 -9.05 -0.89 0.92
N ALA A 130 -8.07 -0.03 1.25
CA ALA A 130 -8.24 1.05 2.22
C ALA A 130 -9.26 2.09 1.75
N THR A 131 -9.21 2.48 0.47
CA THR A 131 -10.17 3.42 -0.13
C THR A 131 -11.60 2.89 -0.04
N LEU A 132 -11.83 1.63 -0.45
CA LEU A 132 -13.17 1.04 -0.39
C LEU A 132 -13.62 0.83 1.06
N TRP A 133 -12.72 0.50 1.96
CA TRP A 133 -13.04 0.40 3.38
C TRP A 133 -13.46 1.76 3.96
N GLY A 134 -12.77 2.83 3.62
CA GLY A 134 -13.13 4.20 3.99
C GLY A 134 -14.51 4.58 3.50
N ILE A 135 -14.78 4.37 2.19
CA ILE A 135 -16.09 4.67 1.57
C ILE A 135 -17.22 3.89 2.25
N LYS A 136 -17.06 2.59 2.47
CA LYS A 136 -18.07 1.75 3.14
C LYS A 136 -18.32 2.20 4.58
N THR A 137 -17.29 2.64 5.29
CA THR A 137 -17.41 3.11 6.67
C THR A 137 -18.18 4.43 6.75
N VAL A 138 -17.88 5.39 5.88
CA VAL A 138 -18.57 6.69 5.82
C VAL A 138 -20.01 6.50 5.30
N GLY A 139 -20.22 5.71 4.26
CA GLY A 139 -21.52 5.44 3.69
C GLY A 139 -22.48 4.74 4.66
N ALA A 140 -21.98 3.83 5.50
CA ALA A 140 -22.78 3.19 6.53
C ALA A 140 -23.25 4.17 7.62
N ILE A 141 -22.42 5.17 7.96
CA ILE A 141 -22.74 6.19 8.95
C ILE A 141 -23.79 7.17 8.39
N GLN A 142 -23.62 7.63 7.16
CA GLN A 142 -24.59 8.51 6.50
C GLN A 142 -25.93 7.82 6.30
N GLY A 143 -25.95 6.56 5.88
CA GLY A 143 -27.17 5.78 5.73
C GLY A 143 -27.93 5.53 7.05
N SER A 144 -27.23 5.46 8.17
CA SER A 144 -27.88 5.38 9.49
C SER A 144 -28.48 6.71 9.93
N ALA A 145 -27.79 7.82 9.69
CA ALA A 145 -28.29 9.17 9.99
C ALA A 145 -29.56 9.50 9.19
N TRP A 146 -29.56 9.21 7.89
CA TRP A 146 -30.70 9.39 7.00
C TRP A 146 -31.95 8.61 7.45
N LYS A 147 -31.80 7.35 7.87
CA LYS A 147 -32.93 6.56 8.38
C LYS A 147 -33.56 7.13 9.66
N THR A 148 -32.75 7.77 10.49
CA THR A 148 -33.22 8.36 11.75
C THR A 148 -34.00 9.68 11.52
N GLU A 149 -33.70 10.37 10.43
CA GLU A 149 -34.29 11.68 10.09
C GLU A 149 -35.62 11.57 9.33
N ILE A 150 -35.82 10.49 8.56
CA ILE A 150 -37.01 10.30 7.70
C ILE A 150 -38.12 9.51 8.37
N ILE A 151 -37.87 8.74 9.43
CA ILE A 151 -38.89 7.98 10.18
C ILE A 151 -38.97 8.51 11.62
N PRO A 152 -39.66 9.66 11.84
CA PRO A 152 -40.06 10.00 13.19
C PRO A 152 -41.12 8.97 13.62
N ARG A 153 -40.98 8.42 14.78
CA ARG A 153 -41.97 7.53 15.44
C ARG A 153 -43.22 8.31 15.81
#